data_79f09a62feea0ce6f001e731c0e5b7ec
#
_entry.id   79f09a62feea0ce6f001e731c0e5b7ec
#
_cell.length_a   1.000
_cell.length_b   1.000
_cell.length_c   1.000
_cell.angle_alpha   90.00
_cell.angle_beta   90.00
_cell.angle_gamma   90.00
#
_symmetry.space_group_name_H-M   'P 1'
#
loop_
_entity.id
_entity.type
_entity.pdbx_description
1 polymer ?
#
loop_
_entity_poly.entity_id
_entity_poly.type
_entity_poly.pdbx_seq_one_letter_code
_entity_poly.pdbx_strand_id
1 'polypeptide(L)'
;MTKADLVEQVTASIARTAGPMISKKDCARVVDAFLEAVKEALKQQHNIEVRGFGTFKIRRRKTRMARNPRTGDPVEVAARPVPVFKPSKELRALVADETIPEAEPAQGM
;
A
#
# COMPACT_ATOMS: atom_id res chain seq x y z
N MET A 1 -8.18 -10.32 -2.46
CA MET A 1 -8.99 -9.10 -2.66
C MET A 1 -8.33 -8.19 -3.66
N THR A 2 -9.10 -7.67 -4.58
CA THR A 2 -8.55 -6.84 -5.64
C THR A 2 -9.05 -5.41 -5.49
N LYS A 3 -8.57 -4.52 -6.36
CA LYS A 3 -9.05 -3.14 -6.38
C LYS A 3 -10.56 -3.11 -6.59
N ALA A 4 -11.09 -3.98 -7.45
CA ALA A 4 -12.52 -4.01 -7.71
C ALA A 4 -13.30 -4.35 -6.45
N ASP A 5 -12.78 -5.25 -5.62
CA ASP A 5 -13.44 -5.59 -4.36
C ASP A 5 -13.44 -4.40 -3.42
N LEU A 6 -12.37 -3.64 -3.40
CA LEU A 6 -12.31 -2.44 -2.57
C LEU A 6 -13.29 -1.38 -3.05
N VAL A 7 -13.43 -1.23 -4.37
CA VAL A 7 -14.40 -0.28 -4.92
C VAL A 7 -15.81 -0.65 -4.48
N GLU A 8 -16.13 -1.94 -4.48
CA GLU A 8 -17.44 -2.37 -4.01
C GLU A 8 -17.65 -2.01 -2.55
N GLN A 9 -16.63 -2.21 -1.73
CA GLN A 9 -16.74 -1.85 -0.32
C GLN A 9 -16.87 -0.35 -0.13
N VAL A 10 -16.18 0.44 -0.93
CA VAL A 10 -16.29 1.89 -0.86
C VAL A 10 -17.71 2.32 -1.23
N THR A 11 -18.25 1.74 -2.29
CA THR A 11 -19.59 2.07 -2.72
C THR A 11 -20.62 1.75 -1.64
N ALA A 12 -20.48 0.57 -1.03
CA ALA A 12 -21.40 0.16 0.02
C ALA A 12 -21.27 1.05 1.26
N SER A 13 -20.04 1.45 1.56
CA SER A 13 -19.80 2.29 2.72
C SER A 13 -20.43 3.67 2.53
N ILE A 14 -20.28 4.23 1.33
CA ILE A 14 -20.87 5.54 1.04
C ILE A 14 -22.38 5.46 1.12
N ALA A 15 -22.98 4.36 0.67
CA ALA A 15 -24.42 4.21 0.72
C ALA A 15 -24.97 4.21 2.13
N ARG A 16 -24.12 3.94 3.11
CA ARG A 16 -24.55 3.94 4.51
C ARG A 16 -24.34 5.28 5.19
N THR A 17 -23.80 6.26 4.51
CA THR A 17 -23.56 7.57 5.11
C THR A 17 -24.61 8.54 4.62
N ALA A 18 -24.76 9.65 5.32
CA ALA A 18 -25.67 10.69 4.88
C ALA A 18 -25.08 11.38 3.67
N GLY A 19 -25.94 11.81 2.77
CA GLY A 19 -25.48 12.51 1.59
C GLY A 19 -25.91 11.80 0.33
N PRO A 20 -25.52 12.33 -0.81
CA PRO A 20 -25.94 11.74 -2.09
C PRO A 20 -25.31 10.39 -2.32
N MET A 21 -26.04 9.55 -3.03
CA MET A 21 -25.50 8.27 -3.45
C MET A 21 -24.49 8.48 -4.55
N ILE A 22 -23.43 7.69 -4.53
CA ILE A 22 -22.42 7.75 -5.56
C ILE A 22 -22.37 6.39 -6.24
N SER A 23 -22.41 6.41 -7.56
CA SER A 23 -22.45 5.16 -8.30
C SER A 23 -21.13 4.38 -8.17
N LYS A 24 -21.20 3.09 -8.38
CA LYS A 24 -20.01 2.27 -8.35
C LYS A 24 -19.00 2.75 -9.40
N LYS A 25 -19.49 3.18 -10.55
CA LYS A 25 -18.63 3.68 -11.61
C LYS A 25 -17.87 4.93 -11.14
N ASP A 26 -18.54 5.85 -10.47
CA ASP A 26 -17.89 7.04 -9.99
C ASP A 26 -16.95 6.72 -8.81
N CYS A 27 -17.31 5.78 -7.97
CA CYS A 27 -16.41 5.35 -6.91
C CYS A 27 -15.14 4.77 -7.50
N ALA A 28 -15.26 4.00 -8.57
CA ALA A 28 -14.08 3.44 -9.23
C ALA A 28 -13.18 4.55 -9.78
N ARG A 29 -13.81 5.59 -10.35
CA ARG A 29 -13.03 6.72 -10.85
C ARG A 29 -12.25 7.42 -9.74
N VAL A 30 -12.89 7.60 -8.58
CA VAL A 30 -12.21 8.24 -7.47
C VAL A 30 -11.07 7.38 -6.94
N VAL A 31 -11.30 6.08 -6.80
CA VAL A 31 -10.26 5.18 -6.32
C VAL A 31 -9.08 5.17 -7.29
N ASP A 32 -9.37 5.12 -8.59
CA ASP A 32 -8.29 5.12 -9.59
C ASP A 32 -7.52 6.43 -9.54
N ALA A 33 -8.21 7.55 -9.42
CA ALA A 33 -7.54 8.84 -9.37
C ALA A 33 -6.68 8.97 -8.11
N PHE A 34 -7.16 8.43 -7.00
CA PHE A 34 -6.41 8.46 -5.76
C PHE A 34 -5.11 7.66 -5.91
N LEU A 35 -5.21 6.45 -6.48
CA LEU A 35 -4.02 5.63 -6.64
C LEU A 35 -3.04 6.24 -7.62
N GLU A 36 -3.55 6.90 -8.68
CA GLU A 36 -2.66 7.57 -9.61
C GLU A 36 -1.95 8.74 -8.93
N ALA A 37 -2.66 9.46 -8.05
CA ALA A 37 -2.03 10.56 -7.32
C ALA A 37 -0.93 10.06 -6.40
N VAL A 38 -1.15 8.90 -5.75
CA VAL A 38 -0.13 8.31 -4.90
C VAL A 38 1.10 7.93 -5.74
N LYS A 39 0.86 7.31 -6.89
CA LYS A 39 1.95 6.91 -7.77
C LYS A 39 2.75 8.12 -8.23
N GLU A 40 2.07 9.18 -8.61
CA GLU A 40 2.76 10.35 -9.10
C GLU A 40 3.58 11.03 -8.00
N ALA A 41 3.04 11.12 -6.79
CA ALA A 41 3.79 11.70 -5.68
C ALA A 41 5.05 10.89 -5.37
N LEU A 42 4.94 9.58 -5.39
CA LEU A 42 6.09 8.74 -5.12
C LEU A 42 7.12 8.83 -6.25
N LYS A 43 6.66 8.97 -7.48
CA LYS A 43 7.56 9.16 -8.60
C LYS A 43 8.37 10.44 -8.42
N GLN A 44 7.75 11.47 -7.84
CA GLN A 44 8.42 12.73 -7.55
C GLN A 44 9.22 12.65 -6.26
N GLN A 45 9.28 11.48 -5.64
CA GLN A 45 10.07 11.24 -4.43
C GLN A 45 9.51 11.95 -3.20
N HIS A 46 8.19 12.15 -3.15
CA HIS A 46 7.54 12.72 -2.00
C HIS A 46 7.05 11.61 -1.09
N ASN A 47 7.19 11.80 0.21
CA ASN A 47 6.56 10.90 1.17
C ASN A 47 5.13 11.36 1.37
N ILE A 48 4.23 10.41 1.59
CA ILE A 48 2.82 10.72 1.76
C ILE A 48 2.36 10.18 3.09
N GLU A 49 1.97 11.05 3.99
CA GLU A 49 1.45 10.62 5.28
C GLU A 49 -0.06 10.63 5.23
N VAL A 50 -0.68 9.47 5.44
CA VAL A 50 -2.13 9.34 5.52
C VAL A 50 -2.44 9.07 6.98
N ARG A 51 -2.89 10.12 7.70
CA ARG A 51 -3.08 10.05 9.12
C ARG A 51 -3.98 8.91 9.52
N GLY A 52 -3.58 8.15 10.51
CA GLY A 52 -4.36 7.02 10.99
C GLY A 52 -4.25 5.77 10.16
N PHE A 53 -3.58 5.85 9.02
CA PHE A 53 -3.43 4.71 8.13
C PHE A 53 -1.96 4.30 7.99
N GLY A 54 -1.13 5.22 7.57
CA GLY A 54 0.29 4.93 7.40
C GLY A 54 0.95 5.96 6.52
N THR A 55 2.20 5.70 6.21
CA THR A 55 2.99 6.61 5.39
C THR A 55 3.61 5.85 4.24
N PHE A 56 3.45 6.36 3.04
CA PHE A 56 4.15 5.84 1.88
C PHE A 56 5.44 6.64 1.77
N LYS A 57 6.56 5.94 1.78
CA LYS A 57 7.87 6.58 1.80
C LYS A 57 8.72 6.09 0.68
N ILE A 58 9.71 6.88 0.32
CA ILE A 58 10.74 6.45 -0.59
C ILE A 58 11.95 6.10 0.25
N ARG A 59 12.46 4.91 0.06
CA ARG A 59 13.61 4.45 0.80
C ARG A 59 14.71 4.17 -0.19
N ARG A 60 15.92 4.64 0.08
CA ARG A 60 17.03 4.33 -0.78
C ARG A 60 17.73 3.11 -0.25
N ARG A 61 17.87 2.12 -1.09
CA ARG A 61 18.61 0.93 -0.71
C ARG A 61 20.05 1.13 -1.11
N LYS A 62 20.94 0.70 -0.22
CA LYS A 62 22.36 0.79 -0.51
C LYS A 62 22.75 -0.23 -1.54
N THR A 63 23.83 0.05 -2.23
CA THR A 63 24.44 -0.91 -3.12
C THR A 63 24.79 -2.15 -2.32
N ARG A 64 24.49 -3.29 -2.85
CA ARG A 64 24.78 -4.55 -2.18
C ARG A 64 25.18 -5.59 -3.19
N MET A 65 25.79 -6.67 -2.67
CA MET A 65 26.14 -7.79 -3.51
C MET A 65 25.03 -8.83 -3.43
N ALA A 66 24.72 -9.42 -4.55
CA ALA A 66 23.78 -10.50 -4.62
C ALA A 66 24.39 -11.61 -5.47
N ARG A 67 23.75 -12.75 -5.55
CA ARG A 67 24.25 -13.82 -6.37
C ARG A 67 23.37 -14.03 -7.56
N ASN A 68 23.99 -14.22 -8.70
CA ASN A 68 23.27 -14.56 -9.91
C ASN A 68 22.73 -15.98 -9.77
N PRO A 69 21.43 -16.21 -9.81
CA PRO A 69 20.87 -17.54 -9.58
C PRO A 69 21.26 -18.55 -10.65
N ARG A 70 21.71 -18.07 -11.81
CA ARG A 70 22.10 -18.98 -12.86
C ARG A 70 23.53 -19.42 -12.72
N THR A 71 24.43 -18.53 -12.40
CA THR A 71 25.86 -18.83 -12.40
C THR A 71 26.43 -18.92 -10.99
N GLY A 72 25.73 -18.37 -9.99
CA GLY A 72 26.26 -18.31 -8.64
C GLY A 72 27.27 -17.20 -8.43
N ASP A 73 27.58 -16.44 -9.46
CA ASP A 73 28.56 -15.39 -9.34
C ASP A 73 28.03 -14.18 -8.59
N PRO A 74 28.87 -13.47 -7.86
CA PRO A 74 28.42 -12.26 -7.19
C PRO A 74 28.10 -11.17 -8.20
N VAL A 75 27.01 -10.44 -7.94
CA VAL A 75 26.57 -9.36 -8.80
C VAL A 75 26.30 -8.15 -7.94
N GLU A 76 26.77 -7.01 -8.35
CA GLU A 76 26.54 -5.79 -7.60
C GLU A 76 25.17 -5.22 -7.96
N VAL A 77 24.34 -4.98 -6.95
CA VAL A 77 23.02 -4.39 -7.14
C VAL A 77 23.15 -2.93 -6.75
N ALA A 78 22.93 -2.04 -7.71
CA ALA A 78 23.11 -0.62 -7.49
C ALA A 78 22.06 -0.06 -6.53
N ALA A 79 22.41 0.99 -5.82
CA ALA A 79 21.48 1.67 -4.96
C ALA A 79 20.37 2.32 -5.79
N ARG A 80 19.15 2.25 -5.32
CA ARG A 80 18.04 2.87 -6.02
C ARG A 80 16.91 3.16 -5.04
N PRO A 81 16.07 4.14 -5.36
CA PRO A 81 14.92 4.41 -4.49
C PRO A 81 13.85 3.34 -4.69
N VAL A 82 13.20 2.97 -3.63
CA VAL A 82 12.09 2.03 -3.69
C VAL A 82 10.95 2.55 -2.83
N PRO A 83 9.70 2.32 -3.24
CA PRO A 83 8.58 2.72 -2.40
C PRO A 83 8.34 1.70 -1.31
N VAL A 84 8.04 2.18 -0.11
CA VAL A 84 7.69 1.31 1.00
C VAL A 84 6.51 1.91 1.73
N PHE A 85 5.74 1.07 2.40
CA PHE A 85 4.61 1.53 3.19
C PHE A 85 4.88 1.21 4.64
N LYS A 86 4.77 2.23 5.50
CA LYS A 86 4.93 2.03 6.92
C LYS A 86 3.57 2.24 7.58
N PRO A 87 2.96 1.19 8.13
CA PRO A 87 1.64 1.33 8.72
C PRO A 87 1.66 2.17 9.98
N SER A 88 0.55 2.84 10.26
CA SER A 88 0.43 3.61 11.47
C SER A 88 0.27 2.70 12.66
N LYS A 89 0.42 3.28 13.85
CA LYS A 89 0.20 2.52 15.07
C LYS A 89 -1.24 2.01 15.12
N GLU A 90 -2.18 2.84 14.72
CA GLU A 90 -3.59 2.47 14.73
C GLU A 90 -3.86 1.31 13.77
N LEU A 91 -3.27 1.36 12.60
CA LEU A 91 -3.48 0.28 11.63
C LEU A 91 -2.87 -1.01 12.13
N ARG A 92 -1.69 -0.94 12.73
CA ARG A 92 -1.06 -2.14 13.26
C ARG A 92 -1.91 -2.75 14.36
N ALA A 93 -2.49 -1.92 15.20
CA ALA A 93 -3.35 -2.41 16.27
C ALA A 93 -4.59 -3.10 15.73
N LEU A 94 -5.18 -2.53 14.68
CA LEU A 94 -6.35 -3.15 14.08
C LEU A 94 -6.05 -4.53 13.51
N VAL A 95 -4.93 -4.65 12.85
CA VAL A 95 -4.57 -5.92 12.24
C VAL A 95 -4.21 -6.96 13.28
N ALA A 96 -3.66 -6.53 14.40
CA ALA A 96 -3.26 -7.44 15.46
C ALA A 96 -4.36 -7.74 16.46
N ASP A 97 -5.59 -7.33 16.18
CA ASP A 97 -6.71 -7.57 17.06
C ASP A 97 -6.84 -9.06 17.33
N GLU A 98 -6.87 -9.43 18.58
CA GLU A 98 -6.91 -10.82 18.95
C GLU A 98 -8.20 -11.52 18.68
N THR A 99 -9.24 -10.76 18.45
CA THR A 99 -10.50 -11.38 18.10
C THR A 99 -10.49 -11.93 16.70
N ILE A 100 -9.49 -11.58 15.90
CA ILE A 100 -9.35 -12.09 14.55
C ILE A 100 -8.54 -13.36 14.58
N PRO A 101 -8.99 -14.43 14.00
CA PRO A 101 -8.23 -15.65 14.01
C PRO A 101 -6.87 -15.44 13.39
N GLU A 102 -5.90 -16.07 13.97
CA GLU A 102 -4.63 -15.95 13.55
C GLU A 102 -4.39 -16.37 12.23
N ALA A 103 -3.96 -15.65 11.41
CA ALA A 103 -3.78 -16.02 10.10
C ALA A 103 -2.44 -16.55 10.07
N GLU A 104 -1.72 -16.30 9.26
CA GLU A 104 -0.52 -16.76 9.24
C GLU A 104 0.39 -15.83 9.75
N PRO A 105 1.36 -16.22 10.14
CA PRO A 105 2.30 -15.43 10.67
C PRO A 105 2.89 -14.57 9.73
N ALA A 106 3.21 -13.66 10.11
CA ALA A 106 3.82 -12.84 9.46
C ALA A 106 4.31 -12.79 8.43
N GLN A 107 4.12 -12.65 7.74
CA GLN A 107 4.46 -12.47 6.69
C GLN A 107 5.47 -11.55 6.57
N GLY A 108 6.28 -11.73 6.57
CA GLY A 108 7.24 -10.94 6.25
C GLY A 108 7.34 -9.73 6.94
N MET A 109 7.07 -9.66 7.59
CA MET A 109 7.14 -8.60 8.09
C MET A 109 7.95 -8.17 8.39
#